data_90e1316a494507b95dd493428e114458
#
_entry.id   90e1316a494507b95dd493428e114458
#
_cell.length_a   1.000
_cell.length_b   1.000
_cell.length_c   1.000
_cell.angle_alpha   90.00
_cell.angle_beta   90.00
_cell.angle_gamma   90.00
#
_symmetry.space_group_name_H-M   'P 1'
#
loop_
_entity.id
_entity.type
_entity.pdbx_description
1 polymer ?
#
loop_
_entity_poly.entity_id
_entity_poly.type
_entity_poly.pdbx_seq_one_letter_code
_entity_poly.pdbx_strand_id
1 'polypeptide(L)'
;MVPLPERVVKGQGTFLLTASTEAVLLSDDDSLACVTGALDEVLEPVFGKGLRVRHADVPLDGALNISCDAAMPADGYRLEITPGRAEIVAGSAAGAFYAVQTLRQLIPAAAYGAANVRAVELPVVTIEDKPCLGYRGMMLDVCRHFFTVDEVKEALDIMALHKLNVFHWHLTDDQGWRIEIKKYPKLTEVGSVRSRTLIGRDPGGEYDENCKFDETPYGGYYTQDEIRDIVDYAAKRFITVIPEIEFPGHAVGALASYPWLGCTGEQYEVRQTWDIDDRVFCIGKETTFEFIEGVLEEVVGLFPSEYIHIGGDECPTVMWEKCPHCKARMKAEGLRRPRQLQNYATARVEKFLNARKRRLIGWDEILEGDVTPTATIMSWRGAKGGIEAARQGNHAIMAPTTNCYLDYYQTRDTAREPLAIGGYVPVEKVYELDPYEQLTPAEQACILGVQANLWTEYIATWPHAEYMLLPRLSALAEVGWSLDRKDYAGYLHRVRRLARIYDACGYNYARHIFGE
;
A
#
# COMPACT_ATOMS: atom_id res chain seq x y z
N MET A 1 15.42 -15.34 6.49
CA MET A 1 14.82 -14.42 5.50
C MET A 1 13.37 -14.16 5.86
N VAL A 2 12.90 -12.98 5.61
CA VAL A 2 11.49 -12.56 5.77
C VAL A 2 11.07 -11.93 4.44
N PRO A 3 9.97 -12.37 3.80
CA PRO A 3 9.13 -13.51 4.15
C PRO A 3 9.86 -14.86 4.12
N LEU A 4 9.26 -15.88 4.79
CA LEU A 4 9.80 -17.24 4.83
C LEU A 4 9.70 -17.91 3.45
N PRO A 5 10.79 -18.34 2.80
CA PRO A 5 10.72 -19.04 1.53
C PRO A 5 10.02 -20.40 1.61
N GLU A 6 9.47 -20.87 0.48
CA GLU A 6 8.79 -22.16 0.38
C GLU A 6 9.75 -23.33 0.71
N ARG A 7 10.96 -23.27 0.17
CA ARG A 7 11.97 -24.30 0.40
C ARG A 7 13.37 -23.72 0.47
N VAL A 8 14.15 -24.16 1.44
CA VAL A 8 15.55 -23.78 1.61
C VAL A 8 16.40 -25.03 1.84
N VAL A 9 17.34 -25.31 0.95
CA VAL A 9 18.30 -26.41 1.08
C VAL A 9 19.69 -25.82 1.21
N LYS A 10 20.31 -25.98 2.39
CA LYS A 10 21.67 -25.50 2.66
C LYS A 10 22.70 -26.49 2.14
N GLY A 11 23.73 -25.99 1.45
CA GLY A 11 24.90 -26.73 1.04
C GLY A 11 26.14 -26.41 1.91
N GLN A 12 27.28 -26.86 1.46
CA GLN A 12 28.58 -26.57 2.10
C GLN A 12 29.41 -25.63 1.23
N GLY A 13 30.13 -24.68 1.86
CA GLY A 13 30.97 -23.72 1.18
C GLY A 13 30.29 -22.38 0.95
N THR A 14 30.96 -21.51 0.22
CA THR A 14 30.52 -20.15 -0.08
C THR A 14 30.83 -19.80 -1.54
N PHE A 15 30.04 -18.89 -2.10
CA PHE A 15 30.34 -18.17 -3.34
C PHE A 15 30.90 -16.81 -2.99
N LEU A 16 32.01 -16.42 -3.60
CA LEU A 16 32.63 -15.12 -3.36
C LEU A 16 32.08 -14.08 -4.34
N LEU A 17 31.13 -13.26 -3.85
CA LEU A 17 30.59 -12.11 -4.59
C LEU A 17 31.53 -10.92 -4.42
N THR A 18 31.98 -10.32 -5.53
CA THR A 18 32.91 -9.19 -5.54
C THR A 18 32.39 -8.07 -6.44
N ALA A 19 32.98 -6.88 -6.34
CA ALA A 19 32.68 -5.75 -7.23
C ALA A 19 33.07 -6.02 -8.72
N SER A 20 33.78 -7.11 -9.03
CA SER A 20 34.11 -7.56 -10.39
C SER A 20 33.23 -8.73 -10.87
N THR A 21 32.36 -9.27 -10.02
CA THR A 21 31.38 -10.27 -10.43
C THR A 21 30.47 -9.66 -11.50
N GLU A 22 30.20 -10.38 -12.57
CA GLU A 22 29.30 -9.94 -13.64
C GLU A 22 27.88 -10.42 -13.34
N ALA A 23 26.87 -9.58 -13.64
CA ALA A 23 25.46 -9.98 -13.75
C ALA A 23 25.24 -10.43 -15.20
N VAL A 24 24.92 -11.70 -15.40
CA VAL A 24 24.76 -12.30 -16.73
C VAL A 24 23.29 -12.56 -17.03
N LEU A 25 22.75 -11.85 -18.01
CA LEU A 25 21.38 -12.08 -18.49
C LEU A 25 21.41 -13.17 -19.58
N LEU A 26 20.65 -14.24 -19.35
CA LEU A 26 20.51 -15.37 -20.28
C LEU A 26 19.27 -15.26 -21.18
N SER A 27 18.68 -14.08 -21.25
CA SER A 27 17.50 -13.75 -22.05
C SER A 27 17.64 -12.33 -22.57
N ASP A 28 17.11 -12.08 -23.77
CA ASP A 28 17.00 -10.73 -24.35
C ASP A 28 15.69 -10.02 -23.92
N ASP A 29 15.10 -10.43 -22.80
CA ASP A 29 13.90 -9.81 -22.26
C ASP A 29 14.23 -8.44 -21.63
N ASP A 30 13.78 -7.36 -22.25
CA ASP A 30 13.97 -5.98 -21.80
C ASP A 30 13.45 -5.74 -20.38
N SER A 31 12.49 -6.53 -19.90
CA SER A 31 11.96 -6.42 -18.55
C SER A 31 12.98 -6.75 -17.47
N LEU A 32 14.02 -7.50 -17.79
CA LEU A 32 15.14 -7.81 -16.90
C LEU A 32 16.04 -6.58 -16.60
N ALA A 33 15.91 -5.48 -17.34
CA ALA A 33 16.59 -4.24 -17.00
C ALA A 33 16.19 -3.70 -15.61
N CYS A 34 14.94 -3.89 -15.19
CA CYS A 34 14.50 -3.54 -13.83
C CYS A 34 15.19 -4.42 -12.77
N VAL A 35 15.45 -5.68 -13.09
CA VAL A 35 16.13 -6.62 -12.18
C VAL A 35 17.60 -6.25 -11.99
N THR A 36 18.29 -5.84 -13.06
CA THR A 36 19.68 -5.35 -12.94
C THR A 36 19.76 -4.03 -12.18
N GLY A 37 18.78 -3.13 -12.35
CA GLY A 37 18.65 -1.92 -11.53
C GLY A 37 18.47 -2.24 -10.05
N ALA A 38 17.62 -3.23 -9.72
CA ALA A 38 17.44 -3.68 -8.35
C ALA A 38 18.70 -4.32 -7.75
N LEU A 39 19.50 -5.03 -8.56
CA LEU A 39 20.81 -5.54 -8.14
C LEU A 39 21.76 -4.39 -7.82
N ASP A 40 21.79 -3.35 -8.63
CA ASP A 40 22.64 -2.19 -8.38
C ASP A 40 22.25 -1.49 -7.08
N GLU A 41 20.94 -1.28 -6.82
CA GLU A 41 20.43 -0.72 -5.55
C GLU A 41 20.84 -1.56 -4.33
N VAL A 42 20.94 -2.89 -4.47
CA VAL A 42 21.36 -3.80 -3.39
C VAL A 42 22.87 -3.79 -3.20
N LEU A 43 23.64 -3.68 -4.26
CA LEU A 43 25.10 -3.92 -4.25
C LEU A 43 25.92 -2.62 -4.22
N GLU A 44 25.38 -1.50 -4.67
CA GLU A 44 26.05 -0.21 -4.58
C GLU A 44 26.37 0.21 -3.13
N PRO A 45 25.48 0.04 -2.14
CA PRO A 45 25.81 0.27 -0.73
C PRO A 45 26.90 -0.66 -0.18
N VAL A 46 27.14 -1.81 -0.83
CA VAL A 46 28.15 -2.81 -0.42
C VAL A 46 29.51 -2.53 -1.07
N PHE A 47 29.53 -2.30 -2.39
CA PHE A 47 30.77 -2.22 -3.17
C PHE A 47 31.08 -0.80 -3.68
N GLY A 48 30.20 0.19 -3.43
CA GLY A 48 30.33 1.54 -3.98
C GLY A 48 30.00 1.65 -5.47
N LYS A 49 29.48 0.58 -6.09
CA LYS A 49 29.06 0.51 -7.49
C LYS A 49 28.20 -0.72 -7.74
N GLY A 50 27.38 -0.67 -8.79
CA GLY A 50 26.65 -1.81 -9.33
C GLY A 50 27.56 -2.82 -10.06
N LEU A 51 26.98 -3.95 -10.47
CA LEU A 51 27.67 -4.99 -11.23
C LEU A 51 27.69 -4.64 -12.73
N ARG A 52 28.71 -5.14 -13.41
CA ARG A 52 28.74 -5.10 -14.87
C ARG A 52 27.70 -6.09 -15.43
N VAL A 53 26.78 -5.59 -16.25
CA VAL A 53 25.79 -6.42 -16.94
C VAL A 53 26.36 -6.95 -18.26
N ARG A 54 26.09 -8.23 -18.55
CA ARG A 54 26.50 -8.93 -19.77
C ARG A 54 25.39 -9.87 -20.23
N HIS A 55 25.25 -10.07 -21.54
CA HIS A 55 24.39 -11.10 -22.13
C HIS A 55 25.22 -12.35 -22.51
N ALA A 56 24.65 -13.54 -22.33
CA ALA A 56 25.22 -14.82 -22.75
C ALA A 56 24.13 -15.85 -23.00
N ASP A 57 24.43 -16.86 -23.82
CA ASP A 57 23.50 -17.95 -24.15
C ASP A 57 23.50 -19.08 -23.10
N VAL A 58 24.51 -19.12 -22.24
CA VAL A 58 24.66 -20.15 -21.20
C VAL A 58 25.20 -19.54 -19.90
N PRO A 59 24.86 -20.14 -18.73
CA PRO A 59 25.37 -19.69 -17.45
C PRO A 59 26.92 -19.66 -17.40
N LEU A 60 27.48 -18.62 -16.80
CA LEU A 60 28.90 -18.41 -16.64
C LEU A 60 29.35 -18.67 -15.20
N ASP A 61 30.48 -19.35 -15.02
CA ASP A 61 31.12 -19.51 -13.71
C ASP A 61 31.72 -18.17 -13.22
N GLY A 62 31.74 -17.97 -11.92
CA GLY A 62 32.17 -16.72 -11.28
C GLY A 62 31.18 -15.57 -11.40
N ALA A 63 29.99 -15.79 -11.94
CA ALA A 63 28.99 -14.79 -12.22
C ALA A 63 27.67 -15.00 -11.44
N LEU A 64 26.82 -13.97 -11.42
CA LEU A 64 25.43 -14.05 -11.05
C LEU A 64 24.60 -14.13 -12.34
N ASN A 65 24.07 -15.31 -12.64
CA ASN A 65 23.30 -15.58 -13.84
C ASN A 65 21.80 -15.39 -13.58
N ILE A 66 21.07 -14.78 -14.53
CA ILE A 66 19.64 -14.49 -14.42
C ILE A 66 18.93 -14.93 -15.69
N SER A 67 17.87 -15.72 -15.53
CA SER A 67 17.02 -16.18 -16.63
C SER A 67 15.56 -16.24 -16.22
N CYS A 68 14.66 -16.26 -17.21
CA CYS A 68 13.24 -16.52 -17.04
C CYS A 68 12.85 -17.87 -17.64
N ASP A 69 12.01 -18.60 -16.92
CA ASP A 69 11.36 -19.85 -17.38
C ASP A 69 9.84 -19.71 -17.20
N ALA A 70 9.12 -19.50 -18.30
CA ALA A 70 7.67 -19.32 -18.31
C ALA A 70 6.88 -20.55 -17.80
N ALA A 71 7.52 -21.69 -17.57
CA ALA A 71 6.89 -22.84 -16.93
C ALA A 71 6.75 -22.68 -15.40
N MET A 72 7.49 -21.75 -14.81
CA MET A 72 7.39 -21.41 -13.39
C MET A 72 6.20 -20.43 -13.14
N PRO A 73 5.65 -20.39 -11.91
CA PRO A 73 4.70 -19.32 -11.53
C PRO A 73 5.33 -17.93 -11.75
N ALA A 74 4.54 -16.97 -12.24
CA ALA A 74 5.03 -15.64 -12.62
C ALA A 74 5.86 -14.96 -11.51
N ASP A 75 5.36 -14.95 -10.26
CA ASP A 75 6.06 -14.39 -9.10
C ASP A 75 7.03 -15.39 -8.43
N GLY A 76 7.15 -16.62 -8.97
CA GLY A 76 8.02 -17.67 -8.44
C GLY A 76 9.45 -17.55 -8.93
N TYR A 77 10.39 -18.06 -8.13
CA TYR A 77 11.80 -18.11 -8.48
C TYR A 77 12.53 -19.28 -7.82
N ARG A 78 13.67 -19.65 -8.40
CA ARG A 78 14.73 -20.47 -7.80
C ARG A 78 16.01 -19.67 -7.76
N LEU A 79 16.59 -19.51 -6.58
CA LEU A 79 17.92 -18.95 -6.36
C LEU A 79 18.84 -20.09 -5.95
N GLU A 80 19.82 -20.41 -6.77
CA GLU A 80 20.85 -21.42 -6.48
C GLU A 80 22.21 -20.78 -6.39
N ILE A 81 22.88 -20.97 -5.26
CA ILE A 81 24.24 -20.52 -5.02
C ILE A 81 25.11 -21.74 -4.82
N THR A 82 26.09 -21.92 -5.70
CA THR A 82 27.11 -22.95 -5.65
C THR A 82 28.48 -22.28 -5.41
N PRO A 83 29.57 -23.03 -5.09
CA PRO A 83 30.90 -22.40 -5.00
C PRO A 83 31.37 -21.77 -6.31
N GLY A 84 30.87 -22.24 -7.46
CA GLY A 84 31.28 -21.77 -8.78
C GLY A 84 30.48 -20.57 -9.29
N ARG A 85 29.19 -20.41 -8.93
CA ARG A 85 28.31 -19.35 -9.46
C ARG A 85 27.05 -19.19 -8.62
N ALA A 86 26.39 -18.05 -8.79
CA ALA A 86 25.00 -17.83 -8.37
C ALA A 86 24.07 -17.81 -9.59
N GLU A 87 22.87 -18.34 -9.46
CA GLU A 87 21.90 -18.47 -10.55
C GLU A 87 20.48 -18.16 -10.05
N ILE A 88 19.79 -17.24 -10.73
CA ILE A 88 18.38 -16.92 -10.55
C ILE A 88 17.64 -17.41 -11.78
N VAL A 89 16.66 -18.31 -11.57
CA VAL A 89 15.68 -18.73 -12.59
C VAL A 89 14.31 -18.37 -12.06
N ALA A 90 13.53 -17.59 -12.81
CA ALA A 90 12.26 -17.07 -12.34
C ALA A 90 11.16 -17.20 -13.40
N GLY A 91 9.89 -17.20 -12.97
CA GLY A 91 8.76 -17.26 -13.88
C GLY A 91 8.55 -15.99 -14.71
N SER A 92 9.05 -14.87 -14.20
CA SER A 92 9.03 -13.55 -14.85
C SER A 92 10.08 -12.62 -14.26
N ALA A 93 10.21 -11.41 -14.80
CA ALA A 93 11.07 -10.36 -14.21
C ALA A 93 10.64 -10.00 -12.77
N ALA A 94 9.35 -10.06 -12.41
CA ALA A 94 8.88 -9.86 -11.03
C ALA A 94 9.43 -10.95 -10.10
N GLY A 95 9.36 -12.21 -10.50
CA GLY A 95 9.96 -13.33 -9.74
C GLY A 95 11.46 -13.16 -9.56
N ALA A 96 12.18 -12.72 -10.62
CA ALA A 96 13.63 -12.43 -10.54
C ALA A 96 13.92 -11.26 -9.59
N PHE A 97 13.10 -10.22 -9.59
CA PHE A 97 13.17 -9.12 -8.63
C PHE A 97 13.03 -9.61 -7.18
N TYR A 98 12.05 -10.50 -6.91
CA TYR A 98 11.88 -11.06 -5.57
C TYR A 98 13.07 -11.97 -5.16
N ALA A 99 13.71 -12.65 -6.12
CA ALA A 99 14.94 -13.37 -5.88
C ALA A 99 16.10 -12.43 -5.47
N VAL A 100 16.19 -11.25 -6.08
CA VAL A 100 17.16 -10.20 -5.69
C VAL A 100 16.91 -9.72 -4.26
N GLN A 101 15.65 -9.51 -3.85
CA GLN A 101 15.33 -9.16 -2.45
C GLN A 101 15.72 -10.29 -1.48
N THR A 102 15.64 -11.54 -1.91
CA THR A 102 16.14 -12.68 -1.12
C THR A 102 17.66 -12.70 -1.05
N LEU A 103 18.35 -12.46 -2.18
CA LEU A 103 19.81 -12.31 -2.23
C LEU A 103 20.29 -11.17 -1.30
N ARG A 104 19.59 -10.04 -1.27
CA ARG A 104 19.84 -8.92 -0.35
C ARG A 104 19.92 -9.37 1.10
N GLN A 105 19.04 -10.29 1.53
CA GLN A 105 19.03 -10.81 2.90
C GLN A 105 20.08 -11.91 3.16
N LEU A 106 20.72 -12.46 2.11
CA LEU A 106 21.85 -13.38 2.25
C LEU A 106 23.19 -12.64 2.40
N ILE A 107 23.29 -11.40 1.96
CA ILE A 107 24.45 -10.54 2.17
C ILE A 107 24.56 -10.22 3.66
N PRO A 108 25.73 -10.43 4.29
CA PRO A 108 25.93 -10.04 5.68
C PRO A 108 25.62 -8.55 5.90
N ALA A 109 24.74 -8.23 6.85
CA ALA A 109 24.33 -6.84 7.10
C ALA A 109 25.51 -5.90 7.40
N ALA A 110 26.59 -6.42 8.00
CA ALA A 110 27.82 -5.66 8.24
C ALA A 110 28.54 -5.20 6.97
N ALA A 111 28.16 -5.73 5.79
CA ALA A 111 28.75 -5.28 4.52
C ALA A 111 28.08 -3.99 4.00
N TYR A 112 26.84 -3.70 4.40
CA TYR A 112 26.16 -2.49 3.99
C TYR A 112 26.76 -1.26 4.68
N GLY A 113 27.14 -0.27 3.90
CA GLY A 113 27.76 0.97 4.40
C GLY A 113 29.19 0.81 4.96
N ALA A 114 29.76 -0.40 4.92
CA ALA A 114 31.12 -0.61 5.38
C ALA A 114 32.15 -0.08 4.35
N ALA A 115 33.20 0.58 4.82
CA ALA A 115 34.23 1.10 3.95
C ALA A 115 35.08 -0.04 3.32
N ASN A 116 35.32 0.04 2.00
CA ASN A 116 36.26 -0.82 1.27
C ASN A 116 35.93 -2.33 1.29
N VAL A 117 34.66 -2.71 1.23
CA VAL A 117 34.25 -4.10 1.06
C VAL A 117 34.75 -4.60 -0.31
N ARG A 118 35.63 -5.59 -0.32
CA ARG A 118 36.19 -6.17 -1.56
C ARG A 118 35.43 -7.40 -2.03
N ALA A 119 34.87 -8.14 -1.07
CA ALA A 119 34.17 -9.38 -1.33
C ALA A 119 33.17 -9.68 -0.19
N VAL A 120 32.11 -10.37 -0.54
CA VAL A 120 31.12 -10.91 0.37
C VAL A 120 31.00 -12.41 0.13
N GLU A 121 31.01 -13.20 1.19
CA GLU A 121 30.77 -14.63 1.12
C GLU A 121 29.28 -14.93 1.22
N LEU A 122 28.69 -15.42 0.14
CA LEU A 122 27.31 -15.91 0.11
C LEU A 122 27.30 -17.41 0.43
N PRO A 123 26.41 -17.89 1.32
CA PRO A 123 26.33 -19.32 1.64
C PRO A 123 25.86 -20.13 0.43
N VAL A 124 26.42 -21.33 0.23
CA VAL A 124 25.85 -22.29 -0.73
C VAL A 124 24.47 -22.71 -0.28
N VAL A 125 23.47 -22.43 -1.13
CA VAL A 125 22.05 -22.65 -0.82
C VAL A 125 21.22 -22.77 -2.10
N THR A 126 20.19 -23.59 -2.07
CA THR A 126 19.11 -23.57 -3.07
C THR A 126 17.83 -23.10 -2.37
N ILE A 127 17.19 -22.07 -2.93
CA ILE A 127 15.94 -21.49 -2.45
C ILE A 127 14.93 -21.58 -3.60
N GLU A 128 13.81 -22.22 -3.33
CA GLU A 128 12.63 -22.22 -4.22
C GLU A 128 11.52 -21.49 -3.50
N ASP A 129 10.86 -20.55 -4.18
CA ASP A 129 9.96 -19.64 -3.50
C ASP A 129 8.89 -19.05 -4.44
N LYS A 130 7.72 -18.76 -3.89
CA LYS A 130 6.60 -18.05 -4.54
C LYS A 130 5.63 -17.54 -3.47
N PRO A 131 4.84 -16.50 -3.76
CA PRO A 131 3.83 -16.01 -2.83
C PRO A 131 2.60 -16.93 -2.77
N CYS A 132 1.94 -16.98 -1.59
CA CYS A 132 0.63 -17.62 -1.41
C CYS A 132 -0.50 -16.73 -1.93
N LEU A 133 -0.42 -15.40 -1.73
CA LEU A 133 -1.44 -14.44 -2.12
C LEU A 133 -0.95 -13.53 -3.24
N GLY A 134 -1.83 -13.27 -4.23
CA GLY A 134 -1.52 -12.40 -5.36
C GLY A 134 -1.48 -10.91 -5.00
N TYR A 135 -2.32 -10.46 -4.08
CA TYR A 135 -2.37 -9.09 -3.60
C TYR A 135 -1.70 -8.99 -2.22
N ARG A 136 -0.63 -8.22 -2.12
CA ARG A 136 0.13 -7.98 -0.90
C ARG A 136 0.34 -6.48 -0.76
N GLY A 137 -0.60 -5.82 -0.07
CA GLY A 137 -0.76 -4.37 -0.10
C GLY A 137 -0.25 -3.64 1.12
N MET A 138 0.06 -2.35 0.90
CA MET A 138 0.21 -1.33 1.93
C MET A 138 -0.50 -0.06 1.47
N MET A 139 -1.34 0.52 2.33
CA MET A 139 -1.94 1.84 2.13
C MET A 139 -1.17 2.89 2.92
N LEU A 140 -0.98 4.06 2.31
CA LEU A 140 -0.46 5.26 2.95
C LEU A 140 -1.45 6.41 2.76
N ASP A 141 -1.95 6.93 3.87
CA ASP A 141 -2.70 8.18 3.92
C ASP A 141 -1.74 9.37 3.80
N VAL A 142 -1.91 10.18 2.76
CA VAL A 142 -1.16 11.41 2.54
C VAL A 142 -2.03 12.66 2.73
N CYS A 143 -3.28 12.47 3.17
CA CYS A 143 -4.27 13.53 3.33
C CYS A 143 -4.22 14.18 4.69
N ARG A 144 -4.25 13.37 5.77
CA ARG A 144 -4.18 13.89 7.14
C ARG A 144 -2.81 14.53 7.39
N HIS A 145 -1.73 13.82 7.02
CA HIS A 145 -0.40 14.42 6.89
C HIS A 145 0.19 14.11 5.51
N PHE A 146 0.82 15.11 4.90
CA PHE A 146 1.39 15.02 3.56
C PHE A 146 2.83 14.53 3.62
N PHE A 147 3.17 13.60 2.75
CA PHE A 147 4.53 13.09 2.57
C PHE A 147 5.07 13.50 1.20
N THR A 148 6.33 13.86 1.14
CA THR A 148 7.01 14.26 -0.08
C THR A 148 7.17 13.11 -1.07
N VAL A 149 7.49 13.44 -2.33
CA VAL A 149 7.77 12.43 -3.37
C VAL A 149 8.87 11.46 -2.93
N ASP A 150 9.93 11.97 -2.27
CA ASP A 150 11.05 11.14 -1.81
C ASP A 150 10.61 10.19 -0.68
N GLU A 151 9.80 10.66 0.28
CA GLU A 151 9.25 9.82 1.35
C GLU A 151 8.30 8.73 0.82
N VAL A 152 7.49 9.04 -0.20
CA VAL A 152 6.65 8.02 -0.88
C VAL A 152 7.52 7.00 -1.62
N LYS A 153 8.61 7.41 -2.26
CA LYS A 153 9.56 6.49 -2.88
C LYS A 153 10.26 5.60 -1.85
N GLU A 154 10.58 6.14 -0.68
CA GLU A 154 11.14 5.35 0.42
C GLU A 154 10.13 4.32 0.95
N ALA A 155 8.82 4.67 1.02
CA ALA A 155 7.77 3.70 1.31
C ALA A 155 7.77 2.54 0.29
N LEU A 156 7.92 2.85 -1.01
CA LEU A 156 8.01 1.84 -2.06
C LEU A 156 9.27 0.97 -1.93
N ASP A 157 10.39 1.52 -1.48
CA ASP A 157 11.61 0.76 -1.19
C ASP A 157 11.44 -0.21 -0.01
N ILE A 158 10.76 0.26 1.05
CA ILE A 158 10.36 -0.59 2.17
C ILE A 158 9.44 -1.72 1.69
N MET A 159 8.44 -1.42 0.87
CA MET A 159 7.55 -2.43 0.29
C MET A 159 8.31 -3.45 -0.56
N ALA A 160 9.21 -2.99 -1.41
CA ALA A 160 10.06 -3.84 -2.26
C ALA A 160 10.91 -4.82 -1.44
N LEU A 161 11.57 -4.35 -0.37
CA LEU A 161 12.35 -5.19 0.55
C LEU A 161 11.51 -6.33 1.14
N HIS A 162 10.21 -6.09 1.37
CA HIS A 162 9.28 -7.05 1.95
C HIS A 162 8.48 -7.84 0.89
N LYS A 163 8.76 -7.67 -0.41
CA LYS A 163 8.05 -8.33 -1.52
C LYS A 163 6.55 -8.02 -1.57
N LEU A 164 6.14 -6.84 -1.09
CA LEU A 164 4.80 -6.29 -1.30
C LEU A 164 4.70 -5.78 -2.74
N ASN A 165 3.50 -5.90 -3.34
CA ASN A 165 3.32 -5.60 -4.77
C ASN A 165 2.17 -4.64 -5.08
N VAL A 166 1.47 -4.12 -4.07
CA VAL A 166 0.40 -3.15 -4.26
C VAL A 166 0.55 -1.99 -3.28
N PHE A 167 0.71 -0.79 -3.82
CA PHE A 167 0.68 0.46 -3.06
C PHE A 167 -0.70 1.11 -3.23
N HIS A 168 -1.49 1.13 -2.17
CA HIS A 168 -2.75 1.83 -2.11
C HIS A 168 -2.49 3.26 -1.63
N TRP A 169 -2.72 4.24 -2.49
CA TRP A 169 -2.38 5.64 -2.23
C TRP A 169 -3.64 6.44 -1.95
N HIS A 170 -3.85 6.77 -0.68
CA HIS A 170 -5.02 7.53 -0.22
C HIS A 170 -4.79 9.03 -0.45
N LEU A 171 -5.35 9.55 -1.57
CA LEU A 171 -5.00 10.85 -2.15
C LEU A 171 -5.98 11.97 -1.83
N THR A 172 -7.17 11.67 -1.32
CA THR A 172 -8.19 12.69 -1.07
C THR A 172 -9.00 12.38 0.18
N ASP A 173 -9.21 13.41 1.02
CA ASP A 173 -9.96 13.30 2.27
C ASP A 173 -10.45 14.70 2.72
N ASP A 174 -11.11 14.75 3.87
CA ASP A 174 -11.63 15.99 4.50
C ASP A 174 -10.53 17.02 4.80
N GLN A 175 -9.33 16.55 5.18
CA GLN A 175 -8.20 17.39 5.62
C GLN A 175 -7.24 17.77 4.50
N GLY A 176 -7.46 17.24 3.30
CA GLY A 176 -6.64 17.61 2.15
C GLY A 176 -6.94 16.81 0.88
N TRP A 177 -6.91 17.52 -0.23
CA TRP A 177 -6.90 16.96 -1.58
C TRP A 177 -5.48 16.98 -2.14
N ARG A 178 -4.90 15.84 -2.46
CA ARG A 178 -3.46 15.72 -2.72
C ARG A 178 -3.08 15.45 -4.17
N ILE A 179 -4.03 15.29 -5.08
CA ILE A 179 -3.78 15.00 -6.50
C ILE A 179 -4.18 16.18 -7.39
N GLU A 180 -3.26 16.61 -8.26
CA GLU A 180 -3.57 17.63 -9.28
C GLU A 180 -4.59 17.10 -10.29
N ILE A 181 -5.70 17.81 -10.44
CA ILE A 181 -6.73 17.61 -11.48
C ILE A 181 -6.81 18.89 -12.30
N LYS A 182 -6.28 18.85 -13.51
CA LYS A 182 -6.16 20.05 -14.37
C LYS A 182 -7.50 20.67 -14.72
N LYS A 183 -8.54 19.84 -14.86
CA LYS A 183 -9.92 20.29 -15.08
C LYS A 183 -10.49 21.06 -13.88
N TYR A 184 -10.00 20.77 -12.68
CA TYR A 184 -10.51 21.34 -11.43
C TYR A 184 -9.38 21.91 -10.57
N PRO A 185 -8.71 23.03 -10.98
CA PRO A 185 -7.48 23.51 -10.32
C PRO A 185 -7.67 23.93 -8.87
N LYS A 186 -8.87 24.39 -8.47
CA LYS A 186 -9.12 24.75 -7.06
C LYS A 186 -8.98 23.58 -6.08
N LEU A 187 -9.03 22.33 -6.55
CA LEU A 187 -8.79 21.16 -5.70
C LEU A 187 -7.41 21.22 -5.05
N THR A 188 -6.40 21.70 -5.78
CA THR A 188 -5.05 21.90 -5.23
C THR A 188 -4.77 23.33 -4.77
N GLU A 189 -5.42 24.33 -5.34
CA GLU A 189 -5.28 25.72 -4.89
C GLU A 189 -5.92 25.98 -3.52
N VAL A 190 -7.05 25.32 -3.21
CA VAL A 190 -7.83 25.49 -1.99
C VAL A 190 -7.85 24.21 -1.16
N GLY A 191 -8.26 23.09 -1.79
CA GLY A 191 -8.50 21.82 -1.10
C GLY A 191 -7.26 21.17 -0.54
N SER A 192 -6.06 21.54 -0.99
CA SER A 192 -4.80 20.97 -0.52
C SER A 192 -4.25 21.63 0.75
N VAL A 193 -4.84 22.74 1.22
CA VAL A 193 -4.31 23.51 2.35
C VAL A 193 -5.39 23.72 3.40
N ARG A 194 -5.10 23.35 4.66
CA ARG A 194 -5.89 23.73 5.84
C ARG A 194 -5.19 24.86 6.59
N SER A 195 -5.97 25.74 7.24
CA SER A 195 -5.43 26.95 7.87
C SER A 195 -4.64 26.66 9.15
N ARG A 196 -4.90 25.53 9.81
CA ARG A 196 -4.24 25.08 11.05
C ARG A 196 -4.52 23.60 11.28
N THR A 197 -3.86 22.98 12.25
CA THR A 197 -4.05 21.57 12.61
C THR A 197 -4.27 21.42 14.12
N LEU A 198 -5.19 20.53 14.50
CA LEU A 198 -5.44 20.15 15.88
C LEU A 198 -4.19 19.57 16.52
N ILE A 199 -3.84 20.05 17.72
CA ILE A 199 -2.73 19.52 18.52
C ILE A 199 -3.26 18.53 19.56
N GLY A 200 -2.64 17.36 19.64
CA GLY A 200 -3.00 16.33 20.61
C GLY A 200 -4.18 15.46 20.14
N ARG A 201 -4.85 14.82 21.10
CA ARG A 201 -5.96 13.89 20.80
C ARG A 201 -7.20 14.64 20.37
N ASP A 202 -7.84 14.16 19.33
CA ASP A 202 -9.15 14.61 18.90
C ASP A 202 -10.22 14.25 19.96
N PRO A 203 -11.04 15.22 20.43
CA PRO A 203 -12.05 14.96 21.44
C PRO A 203 -13.29 14.21 20.91
N GLY A 204 -13.39 13.97 19.58
CA GLY A 204 -14.52 13.26 18.99
C GLY A 204 -15.76 14.13 18.75
N GLY A 205 -15.62 15.21 17.97
CA GLY A 205 -16.74 16.02 17.47
C GLY A 205 -17.15 17.24 18.29
N GLU A 206 -16.81 17.32 19.57
CA GLU A 206 -17.04 18.51 20.40
C GLU A 206 -15.75 19.32 20.52
N TYR A 207 -15.62 20.33 19.64
CA TYR A 207 -14.47 21.25 19.64
C TYR A 207 -14.81 22.51 20.43
N ASP A 208 -14.21 22.67 21.59
CA ASP A 208 -14.39 23.80 22.49
C ASP A 208 -13.09 24.65 22.62
N GLU A 209 -13.12 25.63 23.52
CA GLU A 209 -11.98 26.52 23.81
C GLU A 209 -10.75 25.81 24.40
N ASN A 210 -10.86 24.55 24.80
CA ASN A 210 -9.74 23.75 25.31
C ASN A 210 -8.97 23.05 24.17
N CYS A 211 -9.55 22.97 22.98
CA CYS A 211 -8.88 22.43 21.81
C CYS A 211 -7.76 23.39 21.35
N LYS A 212 -6.56 22.88 21.22
CA LYS A 212 -5.40 23.63 20.79
C LYS A 212 -5.11 23.36 19.32
N PHE A 213 -4.74 24.42 18.61
CA PHE A 213 -4.31 24.35 17.23
C PHE A 213 -2.92 24.93 17.08
N ASP A 214 -2.18 24.52 16.05
CA ASP A 214 -0.84 25.01 15.79
C ASP A 214 -0.81 26.37 15.09
N GLU A 215 -1.97 26.89 14.68
CA GLU A 215 -2.16 28.17 13.99
C GLU A 215 -1.24 28.34 12.75
N THR A 216 -0.82 27.22 12.15
CA THR A 216 0.09 27.20 11.00
C THR A 216 -0.60 26.55 9.81
N PRO A 217 -0.69 27.20 8.65
CA PRO A 217 -1.20 26.57 7.45
C PRO A 217 -0.42 25.31 7.09
N TYR A 218 -1.14 24.23 6.80
CA TYR A 218 -0.57 22.93 6.46
C TYR A 218 -1.14 22.42 5.15
N GLY A 219 -0.28 21.95 4.25
CA GLY A 219 -0.74 21.44 2.98
C GLY A 219 0.37 20.87 2.11
N GLY A 220 -0.01 20.45 0.93
CA GLY A 220 0.82 19.87 -0.10
C GLY A 220 -0.04 19.10 -1.09
N TYR A 221 0.45 18.86 -2.27
CA TYR A 221 -0.17 18.02 -3.29
C TYR A 221 0.90 17.53 -4.26
N TYR A 222 0.55 16.52 -5.04
CA TYR A 222 1.39 15.98 -6.10
C TYR A 222 0.90 16.51 -7.45
N THR A 223 1.81 17.05 -8.24
CA THR A 223 1.56 17.36 -9.65
C THR A 223 1.39 16.07 -10.44
N GLN A 224 0.75 16.13 -11.60
CA GLN A 224 0.62 14.95 -12.46
C GLN A 224 1.97 14.38 -12.90
N ASP A 225 3.00 15.21 -13.01
CA ASP A 225 4.34 14.75 -13.37
C ASP A 225 5.02 14.01 -12.21
N GLU A 226 4.85 14.47 -10.96
CA GLU A 226 5.30 13.76 -9.76
C GLU A 226 4.55 12.43 -9.56
N ILE A 227 3.25 12.40 -9.88
CA ILE A 227 2.48 11.15 -9.86
C ILE A 227 3.04 10.14 -10.86
N ARG A 228 3.32 10.55 -12.09
CA ARG A 228 3.93 9.68 -13.12
C ARG A 228 5.29 9.17 -12.67
N ASP A 229 6.12 10.03 -12.09
CA ASP A 229 7.43 9.65 -11.56
C ASP A 229 7.31 8.60 -10.44
N ILE A 230 6.37 8.75 -9.51
CA ILE A 230 6.10 7.74 -8.46
C ILE A 230 5.57 6.43 -9.06
N VAL A 231 4.63 6.50 -10.01
CA VAL A 231 4.08 5.31 -10.69
C VAL A 231 5.18 4.55 -11.46
N ASP A 232 6.04 5.27 -12.17
CA ASP A 232 7.17 4.68 -12.89
C ASP A 232 8.21 4.08 -11.93
N TYR A 233 8.45 4.74 -10.78
CA TYR A 233 9.33 4.24 -9.72
C TYR A 233 8.81 2.94 -9.10
N ALA A 234 7.51 2.89 -8.83
CA ALA A 234 6.83 1.70 -8.32
C ALA A 234 6.86 0.55 -9.35
N ALA A 235 6.62 0.85 -10.63
CA ALA A 235 6.63 -0.14 -11.71
C ALA A 235 7.99 -0.84 -11.85
N LYS A 236 9.10 -0.12 -11.67
CA LYS A 236 10.46 -0.70 -11.63
C LYS A 236 10.68 -1.67 -10.47
N ARG A 237 9.83 -1.62 -9.43
CA ARG A 237 9.81 -2.51 -8.26
C ARG A 237 8.71 -3.56 -8.32
N PHE A 238 8.02 -3.65 -9.48
CA PHE A 238 6.86 -4.54 -9.67
C PHE A 238 5.75 -4.27 -8.64
N ILE A 239 5.59 -2.99 -8.26
CA ILE A 239 4.53 -2.52 -7.37
C ILE A 239 3.48 -1.78 -8.21
N THR A 240 2.23 -2.23 -8.14
CA THR A 240 1.09 -1.55 -8.73
C THR A 240 0.59 -0.46 -7.80
N VAL A 241 0.42 0.76 -8.30
CA VAL A 241 -0.15 1.87 -7.52
C VAL A 241 -1.66 1.95 -7.76
N ILE A 242 -2.45 1.79 -6.70
CA ILE A 242 -3.92 1.96 -6.72
C ILE A 242 -4.25 3.29 -6.07
N PRO A 243 -4.76 4.29 -6.82
CA PRO A 243 -5.19 5.55 -6.24
C PRO A 243 -6.54 5.41 -5.54
N GLU A 244 -6.72 6.11 -4.42
CA GLU A 244 -8.02 6.28 -3.78
C GLU A 244 -8.49 7.72 -3.93
N ILE A 245 -9.71 7.86 -4.43
CA ILE A 245 -10.46 9.12 -4.56
C ILE A 245 -11.76 8.96 -3.81
N GLU A 246 -11.86 9.59 -2.67
CA GLU A 246 -13.01 9.47 -1.77
C GLU A 246 -14.32 9.95 -2.40
N PHE A 247 -15.33 9.08 -2.33
CA PHE A 247 -16.69 9.36 -2.80
C PHE A 247 -17.69 8.37 -2.20
N PRO A 248 -18.83 8.80 -1.60
CA PRO A 248 -19.28 10.20 -1.50
C PRO A 248 -19.05 10.88 -0.15
N GLY A 249 -18.44 10.18 0.81
CA GLY A 249 -17.96 10.70 2.09
C GLY A 249 -16.57 11.33 1.98
N HIS A 250 -15.98 11.72 3.11
CA HIS A 250 -14.65 12.31 3.22
C HIS A 250 -14.35 13.38 2.16
N ALA A 251 -15.31 14.29 1.98
CA ALA A 251 -15.42 15.16 0.82
C ALA A 251 -15.02 16.62 1.08
N VAL A 252 -14.73 17.01 2.32
CA VAL A 252 -14.62 18.44 2.70
C VAL A 252 -13.52 19.17 1.94
N GLY A 253 -12.39 18.49 1.62
CA GLY A 253 -11.37 19.07 0.75
C GLY A 253 -11.92 19.50 -0.61
N ALA A 254 -12.74 18.67 -1.24
CA ALA A 254 -13.42 19.00 -2.51
C ALA A 254 -14.52 20.04 -2.34
N LEU A 255 -15.31 19.96 -1.26
CA LEU A 255 -16.41 20.89 -0.99
C LEU A 255 -15.90 22.30 -0.64
N ALA A 256 -14.75 22.42 0.01
CA ALA A 256 -14.08 23.70 0.25
C ALA A 256 -13.64 24.35 -1.07
N SER A 257 -13.19 23.53 -2.02
CA SER A 257 -12.77 23.97 -3.35
C SER A 257 -13.94 24.38 -4.24
N TYR A 258 -15.02 23.59 -4.20
CA TYR A 258 -16.21 23.74 -5.03
C TYR A 258 -17.50 23.54 -4.22
N PRO A 259 -17.99 24.58 -3.51
CA PRO A 259 -19.14 24.48 -2.60
C PRO A 259 -20.42 23.94 -3.25
N TRP A 260 -20.59 24.16 -4.56
CA TRP A 260 -21.74 23.67 -5.31
C TRP A 260 -21.86 22.14 -5.36
N LEU A 261 -20.79 21.40 -5.01
CA LEU A 261 -20.78 19.93 -4.89
C LEU A 261 -21.56 19.45 -3.66
N GLY A 262 -21.66 20.27 -2.62
CA GLY A 262 -22.37 19.95 -1.39
C GLY A 262 -23.88 20.17 -1.48
N CYS A 263 -24.63 19.67 -0.50
CA CYS A 263 -26.08 19.79 -0.44
C CYS A 263 -26.57 21.23 -0.24
N THR A 264 -25.85 22.03 0.54
CA THR A 264 -26.21 23.43 0.86
C THR A 264 -25.62 24.44 -0.11
N GLY A 265 -24.47 24.14 -0.71
CA GLY A 265 -23.70 25.08 -1.52
C GLY A 265 -22.99 26.18 -0.71
N GLU A 266 -22.93 26.04 0.61
CA GLU A 266 -22.20 26.94 1.49
C GLU A 266 -20.69 26.78 1.34
N GLN A 267 -19.94 27.87 1.60
CA GLN A 267 -18.49 27.82 1.63
C GLN A 267 -18.02 27.10 2.90
N TYR A 268 -17.14 26.12 2.71
CA TYR A 268 -16.48 25.40 3.78
C TYR A 268 -14.99 25.72 3.81
N GLU A 269 -14.37 25.51 4.97
CA GLU A 269 -12.92 25.42 5.09
C GLU A 269 -12.50 23.95 5.04
N VAL A 270 -11.29 23.68 4.56
CA VAL A 270 -10.65 22.36 4.65
C VAL A 270 -10.57 21.97 6.13
N ARG A 271 -10.92 20.74 6.46
CA ARG A 271 -11.03 20.27 7.84
C ARG A 271 -9.69 20.32 8.57
N GLN A 272 -9.72 20.72 9.84
CA GLN A 272 -8.55 20.93 10.70
C GLN A 272 -8.41 19.88 11.80
N THR A 273 -9.35 18.95 11.86
CA THR A 273 -9.55 17.92 12.90
C THR A 273 -9.77 16.57 12.26
N TRP A 274 -9.88 15.49 13.05
CA TRP A 274 -9.75 14.13 12.53
C TRP A 274 -11.05 13.32 12.43
N ASP A 275 -12.12 13.75 13.07
CA ASP A 275 -13.39 13.02 13.14
C ASP A 275 -14.15 12.96 11.80
N ILE A 276 -15.17 12.11 11.69
CA ILE A 276 -16.07 11.99 10.52
C ILE A 276 -16.85 13.28 10.32
N ASP A 277 -17.02 13.71 9.07
CA ASP A 277 -17.76 14.93 8.72
C ASP A 277 -19.12 14.62 8.07
N ASP A 278 -20.17 15.32 8.53
CA ASP A 278 -21.51 15.20 7.95
C ASP A 278 -21.61 15.81 6.53
N ARG A 279 -20.64 16.62 6.13
CA ARG A 279 -20.61 17.29 4.83
C ARG A 279 -20.07 16.36 3.76
N VAL A 280 -20.98 15.86 2.94
CA VAL A 280 -20.70 14.88 1.89
C VAL A 280 -21.15 15.41 0.52
N PHE A 281 -20.72 14.78 -0.55
CA PHE A 281 -21.19 15.11 -1.90
C PHE A 281 -22.70 15.02 -2.02
N CYS A 282 -23.32 15.97 -2.75
CA CYS A 282 -24.74 15.97 -3.03
C CYS A 282 -25.09 15.01 -4.17
N ILE A 283 -25.57 13.82 -3.83
CA ILE A 283 -25.90 12.78 -4.82
C ILE A 283 -27.19 13.11 -5.61
N GLY A 284 -27.93 14.12 -5.19
CA GLY A 284 -29.10 14.61 -5.93
C GLY A 284 -28.76 15.42 -7.18
N LYS A 285 -27.57 15.99 -7.27
CA LYS A 285 -27.16 16.86 -8.38
C LYS A 285 -26.43 16.08 -9.47
N GLU A 286 -26.78 16.34 -10.72
CA GLU A 286 -26.08 15.74 -11.87
C GLU A 286 -24.64 16.28 -12.00
N THR A 287 -24.44 17.56 -11.68
CA THR A 287 -23.13 18.20 -11.69
C THR A 287 -22.11 17.53 -10.76
N THR A 288 -22.56 16.87 -9.69
CA THR A 288 -21.68 16.08 -8.83
C THR A 288 -21.10 14.87 -9.58
N PHE A 289 -21.90 14.23 -10.42
CA PHE A 289 -21.42 13.11 -11.24
C PHE A 289 -20.54 13.59 -12.39
N GLU A 290 -20.88 14.72 -13.01
CA GLU A 290 -20.00 15.35 -14.02
C GLU A 290 -18.61 15.72 -13.44
N PHE A 291 -18.60 16.12 -12.15
CA PHE A 291 -17.36 16.40 -11.44
C PHE A 291 -16.56 15.12 -11.18
N ILE A 292 -17.14 14.13 -10.51
CA ILE A 292 -16.40 12.91 -10.14
C ILE A 292 -15.95 12.12 -11.39
N GLU A 293 -16.80 12.04 -12.42
CA GLU A 293 -16.42 11.44 -13.70
C GLU A 293 -15.28 12.21 -14.36
N GLY A 294 -15.27 13.55 -14.26
CA GLY A 294 -14.17 14.38 -14.75
C GLY A 294 -12.86 14.23 -13.99
N VAL A 295 -12.92 14.02 -12.67
CA VAL A 295 -11.76 13.67 -11.84
C VAL A 295 -11.23 12.30 -12.23
N LEU A 296 -12.11 11.29 -12.24
CA LEU A 296 -11.73 9.91 -12.55
C LEU A 296 -11.19 9.72 -13.97
N GLU A 297 -11.59 10.56 -14.94
CA GLU A 297 -11.03 10.54 -16.29
C GLU A 297 -9.53 10.85 -16.27
N GLU A 298 -9.10 11.86 -15.49
CA GLU A 298 -7.68 12.20 -15.36
C GLU A 298 -6.93 11.14 -14.53
N VAL A 299 -7.54 10.63 -13.45
CA VAL A 299 -6.98 9.56 -12.61
C VAL A 299 -6.71 8.29 -13.43
N VAL A 300 -7.67 7.85 -14.25
CA VAL A 300 -7.49 6.67 -15.12
C VAL A 300 -6.35 6.87 -16.12
N GLY A 301 -6.12 8.11 -16.56
CA GLY A 301 -5.00 8.46 -17.45
C GLY A 301 -3.62 8.49 -16.76
N LEU A 302 -3.59 8.69 -15.45
CA LEU A 302 -2.34 8.75 -14.66
C LEU A 302 -1.92 7.38 -14.11
N PHE A 303 -2.89 6.53 -13.76
CA PHE A 303 -2.63 5.24 -13.10
C PHE A 303 -2.96 4.07 -14.04
N PRO A 304 -1.96 3.23 -14.36
CA PRO A 304 -2.17 2.07 -15.22
C PRO A 304 -2.89 0.90 -14.51
N SER A 305 -3.10 0.99 -13.20
CA SER A 305 -3.77 -0.03 -12.40
C SER A 305 -5.13 -0.43 -12.97
N GLU A 306 -5.43 -1.72 -12.97
CA GLU A 306 -6.77 -2.24 -13.25
C GLU A 306 -7.81 -1.72 -12.25
N TYR A 307 -7.38 -1.41 -11.02
CA TYR A 307 -8.24 -1.00 -9.93
C TYR A 307 -8.12 0.50 -9.62
N ILE A 308 -9.28 1.09 -9.32
CA ILE A 308 -9.41 2.44 -8.73
C ILE A 308 -10.24 2.30 -7.45
N HIS A 309 -9.71 2.79 -6.34
CA HIS A 309 -10.40 2.81 -5.07
C HIS A 309 -11.20 4.11 -4.95
N ILE A 310 -12.46 4.01 -4.50
CA ILE A 310 -13.36 5.17 -4.36
C ILE A 310 -13.73 5.48 -2.90
N GLY A 311 -13.07 4.86 -1.95
CA GLY A 311 -13.44 4.98 -0.54
C GLY A 311 -14.81 4.37 -0.25
N GLY A 312 -15.75 5.20 0.13
CA GLY A 312 -17.14 4.80 0.39
C GLY A 312 -17.42 4.46 1.84
N ASP A 313 -16.43 4.59 2.71
CA ASP A 313 -16.51 4.44 4.15
C ASP A 313 -17.16 5.64 4.83
N GLU A 314 -17.65 5.43 6.02
CA GLU A 314 -18.11 6.43 6.99
C GLU A 314 -18.94 7.59 6.42
N CYS A 315 -19.76 7.34 5.39
CA CYS A 315 -20.53 8.37 4.71
C CYS A 315 -21.87 8.65 5.44
N PRO A 316 -22.03 9.78 6.16
CA PRO A 316 -23.26 10.12 6.84
C PRO A 316 -24.37 10.50 5.86
N THR A 317 -25.63 10.22 6.24
CA THR A 317 -26.80 10.53 5.40
C THR A 317 -27.55 11.81 5.81
N VAL A 318 -27.16 12.45 6.90
CA VAL A 318 -27.86 13.57 7.54
C VAL A 318 -28.11 14.73 6.57
N MET A 319 -27.12 15.06 5.72
CA MET A 319 -27.26 16.12 4.73
C MET A 319 -28.21 15.73 3.61
N TRP A 320 -28.21 14.46 3.17
CA TRP A 320 -29.10 13.96 2.13
C TRP A 320 -30.58 13.96 2.56
N GLU A 321 -30.84 13.64 3.83
CA GLU A 321 -32.16 13.63 4.41
C GLU A 321 -32.85 14.99 4.38
N LYS A 322 -32.11 16.07 4.42
CA LYS A 322 -32.61 17.45 4.39
C LYS A 322 -32.61 18.03 2.98
N CYS A 323 -31.74 17.53 2.08
CA CYS A 323 -31.49 18.10 0.76
C CYS A 323 -32.66 17.86 -0.23
N PRO A 324 -33.25 18.92 -0.84
CA PRO A 324 -34.32 18.74 -1.82
C PRO A 324 -33.86 18.01 -3.09
N HIS A 325 -32.61 18.20 -3.53
CA HIS A 325 -32.06 17.51 -4.68
C HIS A 325 -31.91 16.00 -4.42
N CYS A 326 -31.41 15.61 -3.25
CA CYS A 326 -31.28 14.20 -2.86
C CYS A 326 -32.65 13.54 -2.73
N LYS A 327 -33.64 14.22 -2.13
CA LYS A 327 -35.03 13.73 -2.08
C LYS A 327 -35.66 13.56 -3.47
N ALA A 328 -35.39 14.49 -4.38
CA ALA A 328 -35.87 14.38 -5.76
C ALA A 328 -35.22 13.19 -6.48
N ARG A 329 -33.93 12.98 -6.31
CA ARG A 329 -33.22 11.81 -6.84
C ARG A 329 -33.78 10.51 -6.27
N MET A 330 -33.96 10.44 -4.97
CA MET A 330 -34.53 9.26 -4.33
C MET A 330 -35.91 8.93 -4.93
N LYS A 331 -36.75 9.93 -5.13
CA LYS A 331 -38.08 9.75 -5.74
C LYS A 331 -37.99 9.26 -7.18
N ALA A 332 -37.10 9.84 -7.97
CA ALA A 332 -36.89 9.49 -9.38
C ALA A 332 -36.38 8.05 -9.56
N GLU A 333 -35.47 7.62 -8.68
CA GLU A 333 -34.83 6.29 -8.73
C GLU A 333 -35.60 5.24 -7.87
N GLY A 334 -36.72 5.60 -7.25
CA GLY A 334 -37.52 4.69 -6.41
C GLY A 334 -36.84 4.27 -5.10
N LEU A 335 -35.84 5.05 -4.63
CA LEU A 335 -35.09 4.77 -3.40
C LEU A 335 -35.95 5.16 -2.18
N ARG A 336 -35.93 4.30 -1.17
CA ARG A 336 -36.78 4.45 0.03
C ARG A 336 -36.02 5.00 1.24
N ARG A 337 -34.69 4.81 1.29
CA ARG A 337 -33.83 5.21 2.40
C ARG A 337 -32.64 6.02 1.89
N PRO A 338 -32.19 7.07 2.61
CA PRO A 338 -31.05 7.91 2.20
C PRO A 338 -29.77 7.11 1.92
N ARG A 339 -29.48 6.07 2.70
CA ARG A 339 -28.34 5.18 2.48
C ARG A 339 -28.31 4.57 1.07
N GLN A 340 -29.45 4.35 0.43
CA GLN A 340 -29.50 3.83 -0.93
C GLN A 340 -28.96 4.80 -1.99
N LEU A 341 -28.83 6.10 -1.65
CA LEU A 341 -28.16 7.07 -2.52
C LEU A 341 -26.66 6.74 -2.68
N GLN A 342 -26.02 6.22 -1.64
CA GLN A 342 -24.64 5.77 -1.73
C GLN A 342 -24.51 4.62 -2.72
N ASN A 343 -25.40 3.63 -2.64
CA ASN A 343 -25.37 2.50 -3.58
C ASN A 343 -25.59 2.94 -5.04
N TYR A 344 -26.55 3.87 -5.24
CA TYR A 344 -26.79 4.49 -6.55
C TYR A 344 -25.54 5.20 -7.06
N ALA A 345 -24.86 5.96 -6.18
CA ALA A 345 -23.65 6.69 -6.51
C ALA A 345 -22.51 5.73 -6.86
N THR A 346 -22.27 4.71 -6.02
CA THR A 346 -21.26 3.67 -6.25
C THR A 346 -21.49 2.94 -7.57
N ALA A 347 -22.72 2.48 -7.83
CA ALA A 347 -23.04 1.78 -9.08
C ALA A 347 -22.81 2.66 -10.33
N ARG A 348 -23.08 3.96 -10.22
CA ARG A 348 -22.85 4.90 -11.32
C ARG A 348 -21.37 5.10 -11.60
N VAL A 349 -20.56 5.29 -10.55
CA VAL A 349 -19.09 5.41 -10.67
C VAL A 349 -18.48 4.11 -11.19
N GLU A 350 -18.93 2.97 -10.70
CA GLU A 350 -18.49 1.67 -11.18
C GLU A 350 -18.76 1.48 -12.68
N LYS A 351 -19.97 1.84 -13.14
CA LYS A 351 -20.31 1.79 -14.57
C LYS A 351 -19.36 2.68 -15.40
N PHE A 352 -18.99 3.85 -14.89
CA PHE A 352 -18.04 4.74 -15.54
C PHE A 352 -16.65 4.11 -15.64
N LEU A 353 -16.15 3.50 -14.56
CA LEU A 353 -14.84 2.83 -14.50
C LEU A 353 -14.82 1.58 -15.39
N ASN A 354 -15.86 0.74 -15.35
CA ASN A 354 -15.97 -0.46 -16.16
C ASN A 354 -15.95 -0.14 -17.67
N ALA A 355 -16.56 0.97 -18.10
CA ALA A 355 -16.50 1.44 -19.48
C ALA A 355 -15.07 1.80 -19.93
N ARG A 356 -14.16 2.05 -18.98
CA ARG A 356 -12.73 2.35 -19.18
C ARG A 356 -11.83 1.15 -18.87
N LYS A 357 -12.41 -0.04 -18.73
CA LYS A 357 -11.72 -1.27 -18.37
C LYS A 357 -10.99 -1.17 -17.03
N ARG A 358 -11.57 -0.43 -16.09
CA ARG A 358 -11.12 -0.35 -14.70
C ARG A 358 -12.17 -0.99 -13.80
N ARG A 359 -11.71 -1.55 -12.68
CA ARG A 359 -12.56 -2.12 -11.64
C ARG A 359 -12.57 -1.22 -10.42
N LEU A 360 -13.74 -1.14 -9.79
CA LEU A 360 -13.91 -0.40 -8.56
C LEU A 360 -13.45 -1.24 -7.37
N ILE A 361 -12.70 -0.62 -6.46
CA ILE A 361 -12.56 -1.07 -5.07
C ILE A 361 -13.30 -0.06 -4.19
N GLY A 362 -13.95 -0.54 -3.14
CA GLY A 362 -14.48 0.31 -2.06
C GLY A 362 -14.36 -0.40 -0.72
N TRP A 363 -14.39 0.40 0.35
CA TRP A 363 -14.46 -0.13 1.71
C TRP A 363 -15.76 -0.93 1.91
N ASP A 364 -15.80 -1.79 2.91
CA ASP A 364 -16.89 -2.79 3.05
C ASP A 364 -18.28 -2.21 3.33
N GLU A 365 -18.42 -0.90 3.55
CA GLU A 365 -19.71 -0.20 3.58
C GLU A 365 -20.50 -0.28 2.27
N ILE A 366 -19.81 -0.40 1.14
CA ILE A 366 -20.49 -0.54 -0.15
C ILE A 366 -21.34 -1.82 -0.23
N LEU A 367 -21.07 -2.82 0.63
CA LEU A 367 -21.90 -4.03 0.79
C LEU A 367 -23.26 -3.77 1.45
N GLU A 368 -23.47 -2.60 2.08
CA GLU A 368 -24.75 -2.27 2.73
C GLU A 368 -25.91 -2.07 1.72
N GLY A 369 -25.65 -2.33 0.46
CA GLY A 369 -26.57 -2.29 -0.65
C GLY A 369 -26.34 -3.34 -1.71
N ASP A 370 -27.02 -3.18 -2.85
CA ASP A 370 -26.83 -4.05 -4.00
C ASP A 370 -25.48 -3.74 -4.66
N VAL A 371 -24.51 -4.61 -4.45
CA VAL A 371 -23.18 -4.53 -5.06
C VAL A 371 -23.15 -5.35 -6.34
N THR A 372 -22.55 -4.82 -7.38
CA THR A 372 -22.37 -5.57 -8.62
C THR A 372 -21.26 -6.62 -8.47
N PRO A 373 -21.28 -7.72 -9.26
CA PRO A 373 -20.23 -8.75 -9.20
C PRO A 373 -18.83 -8.27 -9.61
N THR A 374 -18.70 -7.08 -10.20
CA THR A 374 -17.41 -6.52 -10.65
C THR A 374 -16.72 -5.65 -9.62
N ALA A 375 -17.43 -5.19 -8.59
CA ALA A 375 -16.86 -4.45 -7.47
C ALA A 375 -15.99 -5.37 -6.59
N THR A 376 -14.86 -4.85 -6.15
CA THR A 376 -13.98 -5.51 -5.18
C THR A 376 -14.14 -4.83 -3.82
N ILE A 377 -14.21 -5.61 -2.77
CA ILE A 377 -14.49 -5.16 -1.41
C ILE A 377 -13.19 -5.13 -0.60
N MET A 378 -12.86 -3.99 0.00
CA MET A 378 -11.81 -3.91 0.99
C MET A 378 -12.42 -4.01 2.40
N SER A 379 -12.18 -5.16 3.06
CA SER A 379 -12.78 -5.48 4.36
C SER A 379 -11.92 -4.95 5.49
N TRP A 380 -12.40 -3.90 6.18
CA TRP A 380 -11.67 -3.24 7.27
C TRP A 380 -12.36 -3.36 8.64
N ARG A 381 -13.69 -3.40 8.70
CA ARG A 381 -14.48 -3.54 9.94
C ARG A 381 -14.44 -4.97 10.50
N GLY A 382 -13.28 -5.63 10.43
CA GLY A 382 -13.07 -7.05 10.72
C GLY A 382 -13.14 -7.93 9.46
N ALA A 383 -13.19 -9.25 9.62
CA ALA A 383 -13.24 -10.19 8.50
C ALA A 383 -14.64 -10.32 7.85
N LYS A 384 -15.69 -9.82 8.52
CA LYS A 384 -17.09 -10.06 8.11
C LYS A 384 -17.39 -9.56 6.70
N GLY A 385 -16.92 -8.35 6.34
CA GLY A 385 -17.14 -7.78 5.00
C GLY A 385 -16.55 -8.65 3.89
N GLY A 386 -15.31 -9.11 4.07
CA GLY A 386 -14.64 -9.99 3.11
C GLY A 386 -15.30 -11.37 3.00
N ILE A 387 -15.76 -11.94 4.12
CA ILE A 387 -16.52 -13.20 4.13
C ILE A 387 -17.84 -13.04 3.37
N GLU A 388 -18.55 -11.93 3.59
CA GLU A 388 -19.81 -11.66 2.92
C GLU A 388 -19.61 -11.45 1.41
N ALA A 389 -18.59 -10.67 1.03
CA ALA A 389 -18.20 -10.45 -0.36
C ALA A 389 -17.88 -11.78 -1.08
N ALA A 390 -17.03 -12.61 -0.48
CA ALA A 390 -16.66 -13.92 -1.05
C ALA A 390 -17.87 -14.84 -1.25
N ARG A 391 -18.82 -14.86 -0.30
CA ARG A 391 -20.08 -15.61 -0.40
C ARG A 391 -21.02 -15.11 -1.48
N GLN A 392 -20.96 -13.82 -1.82
CA GLN A 392 -21.69 -13.22 -2.93
C GLN A 392 -20.96 -13.40 -4.28
N GLY A 393 -19.72 -13.89 -4.28
CA GLY A 393 -18.89 -14.07 -5.46
C GLY A 393 -18.10 -12.83 -5.87
N ASN A 394 -18.05 -11.79 -5.02
CA ASN A 394 -17.20 -10.63 -5.20
C ASN A 394 -15.77 -10.93 -4.75
N HIS A 395 -14.79 -10.32 -5.39
CA HIS A 395 -13.43 -10.32 -4.86
C HIS A 395 -13.34 -9.49 -3.58
N ALA A 396 -12.46 -9.90 -2.67
CA ALA A 396 -12.18 -9.16 -1.44
C ALA A 396 -10.69 -9.06 -1.14
N ILE A 397 -10.31 -7.97 -0.46
CA ILE A 397 -8.99 -7.72 0.10
C ILE A 397 -9.18 -7.59 1.61
N MET A 398 -8.40 -8.35 2.38
CA MET A 398 -8.53 -8.39 3.83
C MET A 398 -7.59 -7.37 4.48
N ALA A 399 -8.18 -6.36 5.13
CA ALA A 399 -7.48 -5.28 5.83
C ALA A 399 -8.10 -4.98 7.21
N PRO A 400 -8.45 -6.03 8.04
CA PRO A 400 -9.19 -5.82 9.27
C PRO A 400 -8.43 -4.95 10.28
N THR A 401 -9.16 -4.01 10.94
CA THR A 401 -8.60 -3.13 11.98
C THR A 401 -7.89 -3.89 13.09
N THR A 402 -8.33 -5.09 13.40
CA THR A 402 -7.76 -5.94 14.45
C THR A 402 -6.33 -6.40 14.17
N ASN A 403 -5.89 -6.39 12.90
CA ASN A 403 -4.62 -6.96 12.47
C ASN A 403 -3.80 -6.05 11.53
N CYS A 404 -4.48 -5.17 10.77
CA CYS A 404 -3.86 -4.49 9.63
C CYS A 404 -3.71 -2.98 9.80
N TYR A 405 -4.27 -2.37 10.86
CA TYR A 405 -4.18 -0.94 11.10
C TYR A 405 -2.90 -0.60 11.86
N LEU A 406 -1.89 -0.18 11.12
CA LEU A 406 -0.56 0.10 11.67
C LEU A 406 -0.43 1.51 12.26
N ASP A 407 -1.48 2.30 12.26
CA ASP A 407 -1.65 3.54 13.02
C ASP A 407 -2.05 3.30 14.49
N TYR A 408 -2.39 2.05 14.86
CA TYR A 408 -2.70 1.65 16.23
C TYR A 408 -1.44 1.45 17.08
N TYR A 409 -1.57 1.60 18.41
CA TYR A 409 -0.48 1.36 19.35
C TYR A 409 0.14 -0.03 19.20
N GLN A 410 1.46 -0.11 19.29
CA GLN A 410 2.22 -1.36 19.19
C GLN A 410 2.42 -2.01 20.55
N THR A 411 2.40 -1.22 21.64
CA THR A 411 2.54 -1.72 23.01
C THR A 411 1.37 -1.24 23.88
N ARG A 412 1.22 -1.86 25.05
CA ARG A 412 0.24 -1.43 26.06
C ARG A 412 0.76 -0.28 26.94
N ASP A 413 2.07 -0.02 26.92
CA ASP A 413 2.69 1.11 27.59
C ASP A 413 2.62 2.37 26.70
N THR A 414 1.39 2.85 26.53
CA THR A 414 1.11 4.00 25.66
C THR A 414 1.79 5.29 26.10
N ALA A 415 2.32 5.36 27.33
CA ALA A 415 3.07 6.51 27.81
C ALA A 415 4.47 6.62 27.17
N ARG A 416 4.98 5.52 26.62
CA ARG A 416 6.27 5.46 25.89
C ARG A 416 6.10 5.43 24.36
N GLU A 417 4.87 5.31 23.91
CA GLU A 417 4.56 5.33 22.47
C GLU A 417 4.29 6.76 21.98
N PRO A 418 4.57 7.06 20.73
CA PRO A 418 4.03 8.26 20.08
C PRO A 418 2.49 8.25 20.19
N LEU A 419 1.88 9.43 20.20
CA LEU A 419 0.41 9.53 20.19
C LEU A 419 -0.14 8.83 18.93
N ALA A 420 -1.10 7.94 19.15
CA ALA A 420 -1.79 7.21 18.09
C ALA A 420 -3.32 7.38 18.24
N ILE A 421 -4.07 7.06 17.21
CA ILE A 421 -5.54 7.17 17.20
C ILE A 421 -6.19 6.33 18.33
N GLY A 422 -5.56 5.23 18.68
CA GLY A 422 -6.03 4.28 19.67
C GLY A 422 -5.71 2.84 19.28
N GLY A 423 -6.55 1.92 19.69
CA GLY A 423 -6.39 0.52 19.35
C GLY A 423 -5.11 -0.14 19.90
N TYR A 424 -4.90 -1.41 19.56
CA TYR A 424 -3.69 -2.14 19.92
C TYR A 424 -3.43 -3.26 18.92
N VAL A 425 -2.42 -3.09 18.09
CA VAL A 425 -2.01 -4.05 17.07
C VAL A 425 -0.49 -4.29 17.14
N PRO A 426 -0.03 -5.16 18.06
CA PRO A 426 1.37 -5.58 18.10
C PRO A 426 1.71 -6.49 16.92
N VAL A 427 3.00 -6.72 16.67
CA VAL A 427 3.50 -7.61 15.59
C VAL A 427 2.82 -8.98 15.59
N GLU A 428 2.57 -9.54 16.76
CA GLU A 428 1.90 -10.85 16.93
C GLU A 428 0.49 -10.83 16.32
N LYS A 429 -0.27 -9.76 16.57
CA LYS A 429 -1.63 -9.60 16.00
C LYS A 429 -1.62 -9.51 14.48
N VAL A 430 -0.64 -8.80 13.92
CA VAL A 430 -0.48 -8.75 12.46
C VAL A 430 -0.19 -10.15 11.91
N TYR A 431 0.70 -10.88 12.56
CA TYR A 431 1.09 -12.23 12.13
C TYR A 431 -0.01 -13.28 12.29
N GLU A 432 -0.93 -13.10 13.25
CA GLU A 432 -2.09 -13.98 13.48
C GLU A 432 -3.11 -13.93 12.34
N LEU A 433 -3.14 -12.89 11.53
CA LEU A 433 -4.14 -12.71 10.47
C LEU A 433 -4.30 -13.99 9.62
N ASP A 434 -5.52 -14.49 9.57
CA ASP A 434 -5.94 -15.53 8.62
C ASP A 434 -6.96 -14.94 7.63
N PRO A 435 -6.56 -14.66 6.38
CA PRO A 435 -7.46 -14.08 5.39
C PRO A 435 -8.53 -15.05 4.91
N TYR A 436 -8.42 -16.33 5.27
CA TYR A 436 -9.34 -17.41 4.87
C TYR A 436 -10.27 -17.86 5.99
N GLU A 437 -10.23 -17.18 7.15
CA GLU A 437 -11.08 -17.53 8.29
C GLU A 437 -12.54 -17.69 7.89
N GLN A 438 -13.18 -18.81 8.28
CA GLN A 438 -14.58 -19.15 8.01
C GLN A 438 -14.97 -19.27 6.52
N LEU A 439 -14.02 -19.37 5.60
CA LEU A 439 -14.26 -19.51 4.17
C LEU A 439 -14.03 -20.94 3.70
N THR A 440 -14.93 -21.43 2.85
CA THR A 440 -14.72 -22.67 2.12
C THR A 440 -13.64 -22.50 1.05
N PRO A 441 -13.01 -23.59 0.55
CA PRO A 441 -12.01 -23.48 -0.52
C PRO A 441 -12.49 -22.76 -1.79
N ALA A 442 -13.78 -22.84 -2.11
CA ALA A 442 -14.35 -22.11 -3.24
C ALA A 442 -14.45 -20.60 -2.97
N GLU A 443 -14.84 -20.22 -1.76
CA GLU A 443 -14.91 -18.82 -1.33
C GLU A 443 -13.51 -18.19 -1.16
N GLN A 444 -12.50 -18.97 -0.73
CA GLN A 444 -11.11 -18.52 -0.63
C GLN A 444 -10.56 -18.01 -1.97
N ALA A 445 -11.03 -18.56 -3.10
CA ALA A 445 -10.64 -18.10 -4.43
C ALA A 445 -11.06 -16.63 -4.72
N CYS A 446 -12.01 -16.09 -3.97
CA CYS A 446 -12.43 -14.69 -4.07
C CYS A 446 -11.51 -13.73 -3.29
N ILE A 447 -10.68 -14.23 -2.38
CA ILE A 447 -9.76 -13.40 -1.60
C ILE A 447 -8.51 -13.12 -2.44
N LEU A 448 -8.34 -11.87 -2.85
CA LEU A 448 -7.17 -11.44 -3.62
C LEU A 448 -5.90 -11.42 -2.75
N GLY A 449 -6.04 -11.01 -1.47
CA GLY A 449 -4.92 -10.93 -0.55
C GLY A 449 -5.18 -10.08 0.68
N VAL A 450 -4.10 -9.50 1.20
CA VAL A 450 -4.06 -8.75 2.46
C VAL A 450 -3.42 -7.38 2.27
N GLN A 451 -3.83 -6.41 3.10
CA GLN A 451 -3.27 -5.06 3.08
C GLN A 451 -3.08 -4.51 4.50
N ALA A 452 -1.94 -3.85 4.75
CA ALA A 452 -1.73 -2.99 5.90
C ALA A 452 -2.18 -1.57 5.58
N ASN A 453 -2.80 -0.89 6.55
CA ASN A 453 -3.21 0.49 6.43
C ASN A 453 -2.44 1.36 7.42
N LEU A 454 -1.94 2.50 6.94
CA LEU A 454 -1.30 3.53 7.77
C LEU A 454 -2.06 4.84 7.59
N TRP A 455 -3.03 5.07 8.47
CA TRP A 455 -3.71 6.35 8.60
C TRP A 455 -2.82 7.33 9.34
N THR A 456 -2.89 8.62 8.99
CA THR A 456 -1.84 9.57 9.40
C THR A 456 -2.34 10.75 10.24
N GLU A 457 -3.51 10.66 10.87
CA GLU A 457 -4.04 11.71 11.74
C GLU A 457 -3.04 12.14 12.81
N TYR A 458 -2.28 11.18 13.34
CA TYR A 458 -1.28 11.39 14.38
C TYR A 458 0.16 11.14 13.92
N ILE A 459 0.38 10.87 12.63
CA ILE A 459 1.68 10.52 12.07
C ILE A 459 2.13 11.62 11.11
N ALA A 460 2.81 12.63 11.65
CA ALA A 460 3.13 13.86 10.94
C ALA A 460 4.51 13.84 10.24
N THR A 461 5.34 12.83 10.48
CA THR A 461 6.71 12.76 9.93
C THR A 461 7.03 11.37 9.42
N TRP A 462 7.89 11.30 8.41
CA TRP A 462 8.31 10.02 7.83
C TRP A 462 8.99 9.09 8.84
N PRO A 463 9.92 9.53 9.70
CA PRO A 463 10.49 8.66 10.73
C PRO A 463 9.44 8.11 11.72
N HIS A 464 8.33 8.81 11.95
CA HIS A 464 7.22 8.28 12.73
C HIS A 464 6.44 7.22 11.94
N ALA A 465 6.23 7.44 10.64
CA ALA A 465 5.61 6.46 9.75
C ALA A 465 6.43 5.15 9.70
N GLU A 466 7.74 5.24 9.54
CA GLU A 466 8.65 4.09 9.59
C GLU A 466 8.54 3.30 10.91
N TYR A 467 8.53 4.02 12.05
CA TYR A 467 8.36 3.41 13.37
C TYR A 467 7.04 2.64 13.46
N MET A 468 5.96 3.21 12.94
CA MET A 468 4.64 2.57 12.94
C MET A 468 4.55 1.40 11.96
N LEU A 469 5.21 1.48 10.82
CA LEU A 469 5.25 0.40 9.82
C LEU A 469 6.14 -0.76 10.26
N LEU A 470 7.36 -0.48 10.74
CA LEU A 470 8.39 -1.48 10.93
C LEU A 470 8.52 -1.92 12.40
N PRO A 471 8.61 -3.22 12.66
CA PRO A 471 8.66 -4.32 11.71
C PRO A 471 7.30 -4.97 11.41
N ARG A 472 6.15 -4.39 11.84
CA ARG A 472 4.81 -4.96 11.64
C ARG A 472 4.50 -5.26 10.18
N LEU A 473 4.94 -4.40 9.26
CA LEU A 473 4.77 -4.61 7.83
C LEU A 473 5.46 -5.89 7.35
N SER A 474 6.61 -6.26 7.94
CA SER A 474 7.28 -7.51 7.62
C SER A 474 6.49 -8.75 8.06
N ALA A 475 5.70 -8.63 9.14
CA ALA A 475 4.79 -9.69 9.60
C ALA A 475 3.65 -9.89 8.60
N LEU A 476 3.02 -8.79 8.13
CA LEU A 476 2.00 -8.87 7.09
C LEU A 476 2.55 -9.43 5.77
N ALA A 477 3.76 -9.01 5.40
CA ALA A 477 4.43 -9.53 4.21
C ALA A 477 4.61 -11.05 4.27
N GLU A 478 4.96 -11.60 5.43
CA GLU A 478 5.06 -13.05 5.63
C GLU A 478 3.68 -13.73 5.63
N VAL A 479 2.62 -13.08 6.14
CA VAL A 479 1.25 -13.57 6.00
C VAL A 479 0.87 -13.68 4.52
N GLY A 480 1.11 -12.66 3.72
CA GLY A 480 0.76 -12.67 2.30
C GLY A 480 1.61 -13.62 1.45
N TRP A 481 2.88 -13.79 1.81
CA TRP A 481 3.82 -14.62 1.06
C TRP A 481 3.82 -16.08 1.47
N SER A 482 3.73 -16.36 2.79
CA SER A 482 4.01 -17.68 3.37
C SER A 482 2.84 -18.17 4.25
N LEU A 483 1.60 -17.88 3.87
CA LEU A 483 0.39 -18.12 4.67
C LEU A 483 0.27 -19.56 5.17
N ASP A 484 0.61 -20.53 4.32
CA ASP A 484 0.56 -21.96 4.58
C ASP A 484 1.72 -22.48 5.47
N ARG A 485 2.71 -21.64 5.76
CA ARG A 485 3.96 -21.99 6.42
C ARG A 485 4.27 -21.08 7.62
N LYS A 486 3.27 -20.38 8.15
CA LYS A 486 3.47 -19.44 9.28
C LYS A 486 4.12 -20.10 10.49
N ASP A 487 5.20 -19.50 10.97
CA ASP A 487 5.96 -19.89 12.15
C ASP A 487 6.40 -18.61 12.89
N TYR A 488 5.61 -18.18 13.88
CA TYR A 488 5.84 -16.93 14.60
C TYR A 488 7.15 -16.95 15.41
N ALA A 489 7.48 -18.07 16.07
CA ALA A 489 8.72 -18.18 16.82
C ALA A 489 9.95 -18.08 15.90
N GLY A 490 9.91 -18.78 14.76
CA GLY A 490 10.94 -18.65 13.73
C GLY A 490 10.97 -17.27 13.09
N TYR A 491 9.79 -16.62 12.87
CA TYR A 491 9.70 -15.25 12.39
C TYR A 491 10.47 -14.27 13.29
N LEU A 492 10.30 -14.34 14.62
CA LEU A 492 11.03 -13.47 15.56
C LEU A 492 12.56 -13.61 15.45
N HIS A 493 13.06 -14.81 15.14
CA HIS A 493 14.49 -14.99 14.86
C HIS A 493 14.92 -14.40 13.52
N ARG A 494 14.08 -14.52 12.49
CA ARG A 494 14.36 -14.01 11.15
C ARG A 494 14.29 -12.49 11.08
N VAL A 495 13.29 -11.87 11.70
CA VAL A 495 13.11 -10.41 11.69
C VAL A 495 14.23 -9.69 12.44
N ARG A 496 14.84 -10.28 13.47
CA ARG A 496 16.06 -9.74 14.11
C ARG A 496 17.24 -9.62 13.15
N ARG A 497 17.33 -10.50 12.15
CA ARG A 497 18.36 -10.40 11.10
C ARG A 497 17.98 -9.33 10.07
N LEU A 498 16.70 -9.25 9.74
CA LEU A 498 16.18 -8.22 8.84
C LEU A 498 16.37 -6.82 9.45
N ALA A 499 16.18 -6.65 10.76
CA ALA A 499 16.39 -5.39 11.47
C ALA A 499 17.81 -4.82 11.30
N ARG A 500 18.83 -5.67 11.10
CA ARG A 500 20.18 -5.21 10.77
C ARG A 500 20.27 -4.55 9.39
N ILE A 501 19.40 -4.95 8.47
CA ILE A 501 19.27 -4.28 7.16
C ILE A 501 18.55 -2.94 7.35
N TYR A 502 17.53 -2.88 8.22
CA TYR A 502 16.91 -1.60 8.59
C TYR A 502 17.94 -0.62 9.16
N ASP A 503 18.80 -1.09 10.09
CA ASP A 503 19.90 -0.28 10.64
C ASP A 503 20.84 0.23 9.52
N ALA A 504 21.18 -0.64 8.59
CA ALA A 504 22.09 -0.30 7.49
C ALA A 504 21.45 0.67 6.48
N CYS A 505 20.12 0.61 6.30
CA CYS A 505 19.35 1.54 5.47
C CYS A 505 19.01 2.85 6.20
N GLY A 506 19.23 2.93 7.52
CA GLY A 506 18.88 4.10 8.33
C GLY A 506 17.40 4.20 8.67
N TYR A 507 16.62 3.12 8.47
CA TYR A 507 15.18 3.12 8.79
C TYR A 507 14.93 3.21 10.30
N ASN A 508 13.97 4.04 10.68
CA ASN A 508 13.45 4.07 12.04
C ASN A 508 12.42 2.95 12.22
N TYR A 509 12.59 2.08 13.22
CA TYR A 509 11.67 0.97 13.46
C TYR A 509 11.48 0.70 14.96
N ALA A 510 10.37 0.08 15.33
CA ALA A 510 10.05 -0.25 16.72
C ALA A 510 10.97 -1.35 17.26
N ARG A 511 11.92 -0.98 18.13
CA ARG A 511 12.95 -1.89 18.72
C ARG A 511 12.45 -2.70 19.89
N HIS A 512 11.36 -2.29 20.52
CA HIS A 512 10.82 -2.93 21.72
C HIS A 512 10.48 -4.42 21.53
N ILE A 513 10.14 -4.86 20.30
CA ILE A 513 9.90 -6.30 20.02
C ILE A 513 11.16 -7.15 20.21
N PHE A 514 12.33 -6.54 20.21
CA PHE A 514 13.61 -7.21 20.44
C PHE A 514 14.06 -7.15 21.91
N GLY A 515 13.27 -6.50 22.78
CA GLY A 515 13.59 -6.27 24.18
C GLY A 515 14.59 -5.12 24.41
N GLU A 516 14.69 -4.17 23.45
CA GLU A 516 15.58 -3.01 23.47
C GLU A 516 14.82 -1.72 23.84
#